data_1b31d3c07e963db04535ef03693ef601
#
_entry.id   1b31d3c07e963db04535ef03693ef601
#
_cell.length_a   1.000
_cell.length_b   1.000
_cell.length_c   1.000
_cell.angle_alpha   90.00
_cell.angle_beta   90.00
_cell.angle_gamma   90.00
#
_symmetry.space_group_name_H-M   'P 1'
#
loop_
_entity.id
_entity.type
_entity.pdbx_description
1 polymer ?
#
loop_
_entity_poly.entity_id
_entity_poly.type
_entity_poly.pdbx_seq_one_letter_code
_entity_poly.pdbx_strand_id
1 'polypeptide(L)'
;MAYRRTYDEYDGWDADEEFYEEEYRPRRRATAPAGGARRPERKRIPRRTASLGRSAMAAVLVTVFSLGLCIGRLALPKEEAAPGAGQSGQNAELSGTGTDGAQTDEEKLAYIQSETTKYPQALRELVQKNPETLDFVYDYPINSTLTPEIDLSAEAAGGTVPLLLQWDERWGYRSYGSGLIGYTGCGPTCLSMVALYLTGDANCDPGTVAQYAQQQGYYVEGSGTAWELMATGCTHFGLKSEEIGLDENGMAAALSDGKVLICSMGPGDFTDGGHYIVLTGHSDAGFSICDPNSPKRSAQTWTFDRLKNQIRNVWAFHKA
;
A
#
# COMPACT_ATOMS: atom_id res chain seq x y z
N MET A 1 -46.16 -2.42 -14.76
CA MET A 1 -45.98 -3.64 -13.96
C MET A 1 -44.57 -3.60 -13.41
N ALA A 2 -44.48 -3.39 -12.10
CA ALA A 2 -43.22 -3.20 -11.39
C ALA A 2 -42.67 -4.57 -10.94
N TYR A 3 -41.39 -4.83 -11.23
CA TYR A 3 -40.69 -6.00 -10.69
C TYR A 3 -39.80 -5.54 -9.52
N ARG A 4 -40.32 -5.79 -8.34
CA ARG A 4 -39.59 -5.62 -7.05
C ARG A 4 -38.88 -6.95 -6.79
N ARG A 5 -37.53 -6.97 -6.76
CA ARG A 5 -36.75 -8.08 -6.18
C ARG A 5 -36.31 -7.69 -4.78
N THR A 6 -36.85 -8.44 -3.85
CA THR A 6 -36.47 -8.49 -2.43
C THR A 6 -35.10 -9.16 -2.30
N TYR A 7 -34.20 -8.51 -1.56
CA TYR A 7 -33.00 -9.14 -1.00
C TYR A 7 -33.38 -9.60 0.40
N ASP A 8 -33.49 -10.90 0.58
CA ASP A 8 -33.54 -11.56 1.86
C ASP A 8 -32.53 -12.72 1.86
N GLU A 9 -31.88 -12.87 3.01
CA GLU A 9 -31.10 -14.01 3.50
C GLU A 9 -29.68 -14.21 2.95
N TYR A 10 -28.71 -13.67 3.72
CA TYR A 10 -27.48 -14.37 4.03
C TYR A 10 -27.23 -14.25 5.54
N ASP A 11 -27.81 -15.22 6.27
CA ASP A 11 -27.45 -15.52 7.65
C ASP A 11 -26.11 -16.28 7.68
N GLY A 12 -25.20 -15.86 8.55
CA GLY A 12 -24.15 -16.71 9.08
C GLY A 12 -22.72 -16.24 8.92
N TRP A 13 -22.29 -15.30 9.74
CA TRP A 13 -20.94 -15.26 10.31
C TRP A 13 -21.02 -14.52 11.65
N ASP A 14 -21.47 -15.25 12.67
CA ASP A 14 -21.19 -14.94 14.08
C ASP A 14 -19.81 -15.52 14.41
N ALA A 15 -18.80 -14.70 14.47
CA ALA A 15 -17.60 -14.91 15.31
C ALA A 15 -16.74 -13.63 15.26
N ASP A 16 -16.48 -13.06 16.47
CA ASP A 16 -15.39 -12.12 16.78
C ASP A 16 -15.67 -10.61 16.76
N GLU A 17 -16.87 -10.15 17.10
CA GLU A 17 -17.09 -8.73 17.44
C GLU A 17 -16.50 -8.28 18.81
N GLU A 18 -16.04 -9.19 19.66
CA GLU A 18 -15.57 -8.83 21.02
C GLU A 18 -14.10 -8.43 21.12
N PHE A 19 -13.28 -8.57 20.05
CA PHE A 19 -11.82 -8.39 20.17
C PHE A 19 -11.29 -6.99 19.87
N TYR A 20 -12.11 -6.08 19.31
CA TYR A 20 -11.63 -4.78 18.83
C TYR A 20 -11.88 -3.57 19.74
N GLU A 21 -12.71 -3.69 20.79
CA GLU A 21 -13.04 -2.53 21.62
C GLU A 21 -12.16 -2.33 22.87
N GLU A 22 -11.32 -3.29 23.28
CA GLU A 22 -10.62 -3.20 24.57
C GLU A 22 -9.17 -2.70 24.48
N GLU A 23 -8.52 -2.65 23.33
CA GLU A 23 -7.08 -2.32 23.24
C GLU A 23 -6.74 -0.86 22.90
N TYR A 24 -7.70 -0.02 22.55
CA TYR A 24 -7.45 1.39 22.22
C TYR A 24 -8.28 2.38 23.05
N ARG A 25 -8.01 2.46 24.37
CA ARG A 25 -8.40 3.62 25.18
C ARG A 25 -7.24 4.59 25.28
N PRO A 26 -7.34 5.82 24.73
CA PRO A 26 -6.34 6.85 24.99
C PRO A 26 -6.31 7.13 26.50
N ARG A 27 -5.13 7.03 27.11
CA ARG A 27 -4.93 7.43 28.52
C ARG A 27 -5.32 8.89 28.66
N ARG A 28 -6.50 9.17 29.22
CA ARG A 28 -6.88 10.51 29.67
C ARG A 28 -5.85 10.98 30.66
N ARG A 29 -5.20 12.11 30.37
CA ARG A 29 -4.37 12.84 31.32
C ARG A 29 -5.24 13.13 32.55
N ALA A 30 -4.86 12.51 33.67
CA ALA A 30 -5.43 12.84 34.97
C ALA A 30 -5.01 14.27 35.30
N THR A 31 -5.97 15.16 35.48
CA THR A 31 -5.79 16.48 36.09
C THR A 31 -5.43 16.25 37.55
N ALA A 32 -4.26 16.68 37.97
CA ALA A 32 -3.81 16.62 39.36
C ALA A 32 -4.59 17.64 40.22
N PRO A 33 -5.03 17.26 41.44
CA PRO A 33 -5.56 18.21 42.39
C PRO A 33 -4.40 19.01 43.03
N ALA A 34 -4.58 20.31 43.16
CA ALA A 34 -3.70 21.20 43.89
C ALA A 34 -3.79 20.88 45.42
N GLY A 35 -2.70 20.43 45.98
CA GLY A 35 -2.58 20.23 47.44
C GLY A 35 -1.15 19.99 47.82
N GLY A 36 -0.51 20.96 48.51
CA GLY A 36 0.86 20.93 48.90
C GLY A 36 1.17 19.89 49.97
N ALA A 37 2.32 19.18 49.82
CA ALA A 37 3.03 18.52 50.91
C ALA A 37 4.47 18.21 50.50
N ARG A 38 5.39 18.81 51.23
CA ARG A 38 6.75 18.42 51.64
C ARG A 38 7.51 17.38 50.79
N ARG A 39 8.63 17.87 50.26
CA ARG A 39 9.73 17.18 49.60
C ARG A 39 10.41 16.20 50.55
N PRO A 40 10.61 14.90 50.26
CA PRO A 40 11.55 14.06 50.97
C PRO A 40 12.94 14.10 50.29
N GLU A 41 13.98 14.05 51.15
CA GLU A 41 15.41 14.08 50.86
C GLU A 41 15.86 12.98 49.90
N ARG A 42 16.65 13.33 48.87
CA ARG A 42 17.36 12.40 48.01
C ARG A 42 18.51 11.73 48.73
N LYS A 43 18.42 10.45 49.05
CA LYS A 43 19.56 9.60 49.38
C LYS A 43 20.45 9.37 48.15
N ARG A 44 21.70 9.77 48.25
CA ARG A 44 22.75 9.51 47.25
C ARG A 44 23.06 8.02 47.18
N ILE A 45 22.97 7.43 46.01
CA ILE A 45 23.46 6.07 45.72
C ILE A 45 24.90 6.19 45.24
N PRO A 46 25.85 5.40 45.77
CA PRO A 46 27.25 5.48 45.37
C PRO A 46 27.50 4.89 43.99
N ARG A 47 28.25 5.60 43.16
CA ARG A 47 28.79 5.15 41.89
C ARG A 47 29.77 4.00 42.10
N ARG A 48 29.44 2.80 41.63
CA ARG A 48 30.40 1.72 41.43
C ARG A 48 31.08 1.92 40.08
N THR A 49 32.38 2.17 40.12
CA THR A 49 33.29 2.07 38.98
C THR A 49 33.47 0.59 38.62
N ALA A 50 33.03 0.16 37.45
CA ALA A 50 33.38 -1.14 36.90
C ALA A 50 34.50 -0.96 35.86
N SER A 51 35.60 -1.69 36.13
CA SER A 51 36.82 -1.74 35.33
C SER A 51 36.61 -2.38 33.98
N LEU A 52 37.27 -1.83 32.95
CA LEU A 52 37.41 -2.43 31.62
C LEU A 52 38.08 -3.80 31.69
N GLY A 53 37.35 -4.83 31.28
CA GLY A 53 37.91 -6.12 30.88
C GLY A 53 38.09 -6.14 29.36
N ARG A 54 39.33 -6.11 28.90
CA ARG A 54 39.69 -6.41 27.50
C ARG A 54 39.44 -7.89 27.24
N SER A 55 38.59 -8.24 26.29
CA SER A 55 38.50 -9.59 25.76
C SER A 55 38.54 -9.56 24.22
N ALA A 56 39.46 -10.36 23.74
CA ALA A 56 39.97 -10.56 22.40
C ALA A 56 38.94 -10.63 21.27
N MET A 57 39.23 -9.90 20.18
CA MET A 57 38.70 -10.15 18.83
C MET A 57 39.26 -11.47 18.32
N ALA A 58 38.38 -12.40 17.99
CA ALA A 58 38.69 -13.53 17.09
C ALA A 58 38.29 -13.14 15.69
N ALA A 59 39.27 -12.85 14.84
CA ALA A 59 39.08 -12.67 13.40
C ALA A 59 38.90 -14.03 12.74
N VAL A 60 37.75 -14.27 12.10
CA VAL A 60 37.59 -15.40 11.18
C VAL A 60 37.87 -14.91 9.78
N LEU A 61 39.05 -15.30 9.26
CA LEU A 61 39.45 -15.18 7.87
C LEU A 61 38.75 -16.25 7.05
N VAL A 62 37.82 -15.85 6.18
CA VAL A 62 37.29 -16.71 5.10
C VAL A 62 38.13 -16.46 3.85
N THR A 63 39.00 -17.41 3.53
CA THR A 63 39.74 -17.48 2.28
C THR A 63 38.83 -17.96 1.16
N VAL A 64 38.53 -17.08 0.20
CA VAL A 64 37.88 -17.46 -1.05
C VAL A 64 38.95 -17.98 -2.01
N PHE A 65 38.84 -19.26 -2.34
CA PHE A 65 39.65 -19.91 -3.40
C PHE A 65 39.06 -19.54 -4.75
N SER A 66 39.77 -18.72 -5.52
CA SER A 66 39.48 -18.46 -6.92
C SER A 66 40.16 -19.55 -7.76
N LEU A 67 39.36 -20.45 -8.32
CA LEU A 67 39.82 -21.39 -9.35
C LEU A 67 39.46 -20.81 -10.73
N GLY A 68 40.44 -20.28 -11.43
CA GLY A 68 40.31 -19.90 -12.82
C GLY A 68 40.28 -21.14 -13.73
N LEU A 69 39.31 -21.23 -14.60
CA LEU A 69 39.33 -22.11 -15.74
C LEU A 69 39.16 -21.27 -17.01
N CYS A 70 40.30 -21.12 -17.73
CA CYS A 70 40.32 -20.72 -19.13
C CYS A 70 39.76 -21.85 -19.96
N ILE A 71 38.69 -21.66 -20.72
CA ILE A 71 38.32 -22.54 -21.83
C ILE A 71 38.09 -21.65 -23.07
N GLY A 72 38.77 -22.07 -24.10
CA GLY A 72 39.05 -21.38 -25.36
C GLY A 72 37.82 -21.11 -26.23
N ARG A 73 38.00 -20.07 -27.03
CA ARG A 73 37.22 -19.76 -28.21
C ARG A 73 37.33 -20.88 -29.24
N LEU A 74 36.21 -21.52 -29.59
CA LEU A 74 36.06 -22.23 -30.86
C LEU A 74 35.22 -21.34 -31.78
N ALA A 75 35.84 -20.96 -32.88
CA ALA A 75 35.20 -20.29 -33.99
C ALA A 75 34.40 -21.32 -34.81
N LEU A 76 33.15 -21.02 -35.14
CA LEU A 76 32.36 -21.75 -36.13
C LEU A 76 32.46 -21.05 -37.48
N PRO A 77 32.52 -21.82 -38.57
CA PRO A 77 32.70 -21.25 -39.91
C PRO A 77 31.37 -20.76 -40.50
N LYS A 78 31.53 -19.71 -41.27
CA LYS A 78 30.50 -19.09 -42.11
C LYS A 78 30.25 -19.98 -43.32
N GLU A 79 29.00 -20.34 -43.59
CA GLU A 79 28.62 -21.00 -44.83
C GLU A 79 27.81 -20.03 -45.71
N GLU A 80 28.31 -19.90 -46.94
CA GLU A 80 27.74 -19.02 -47.98
C GLU A 80 26.54 -19.68 -48.68
N ALA A 81 25.65 -18.83 -49.15
CA ALA A 81 24.49 -19.17 -49.95
C ALA A 81 24.86 -19.45 -51.42
N ALA A 82 24.17 -20.39 -52.03
CA ALA A 82 23.90 -20.39 -53.47
C ALA A 82 22.64 -21.20 -53.83
N PRO A 83 22.00 -20.92 -54.99
CA PRO A 83 20.53 -21.03 -55.15
C PRO A 83 20.15 -22.19 -56.07
N GLY A 84 18.85 -22.56 -55.98
CA GLY A 84 18.28 -23.24 -57.15
C GLY A 84 17.12 -24.22 -56.88
N ALA A 85 16.02 -23.85 -57.52
CA ALA A 85 15.01 -24.69 -58.20
C ALA A 85 14.07 -25.56 -57.35
N GLY A 86 12.84 -25.12 -57.26
CA GLY A 86 11.55 -25.59 -57.74
C GLY A 86 11.15 -27.06 -57.54
N GLN A 87 10.01 -27.25 -56.82
CA GLN A 87 8.79 -27.87 -57.38
C GLN A 87 7.74 -28.07 -56.27
N SER A 88 6.59 -27.53 -56.60
CA SER A 88 5.18 -27.96 -56.36
C SER A 88 4.91 -29.12 -55.39
N GLY A 89 3.95 -28.90 -54.51
CA GLY A 89 3.21 -30.03 -53.93
C GLY A 89 2.37 -29.69 -52.70
N GLN A 90 1.15 -29.33 -52.95
CA GLN A 90 -0.02 -29.62 -52.14
C GLN A 90 -0.29 -28.84 -50.84
N ASN A 91 -1.30 -28.05 -50.95
CA ASN A 91 -2.14 -27.44 -49.93
C ASN A 91 -2.48 -28.40 -48.80
N ALA A 92 -2.09 -28.05 -47.56
CA ALA A 92 -2.88 -28.30 -46.38
C ALA A 92 -3.26 -26.94 -45.82
N GLU A 93 -4.45 -26.49 -46.10
CA GLU A 93 -5.08 -25.38 -45.40
C GLU A 93 -5.19 -25.75 -43.93
N LEU A 94 -4.22 -25.34 -43.12
CA LEU A 94 -4.43 -25.09 -41.72
C LEU A 94 -4.92 -23.66 -41.61
N SER A 95 -6.24 -23.51 -41.69
CA SER A 95 -6.98 -22.33 -41.28
C SER A 95 -6.78 -22.12 -39.78
N GLY A 96 -5.62 -21.64 -39.44
CA GLY A 96 -5.34 -21.05 -38.13
C GLY A 96 -5.77 -19.58 -38.21
N THR A 97 -7.02 -19.30 -37.95
CA THR A 97 -7.44 -17.96 -37.60
C THR A 97 -6.70 -17.59 -36.30
N GLY A 98 -5.56 -16.94 -36.44
CA GLY A 98 -4.92 -16.17 -35.37
C GLY A 98 -5.82 -14.98 -35.04
N THR A 99 -6.83 -15.22 -34.24
CA THR A 99 -7.40 -14.16 -33.44
C THR A 99 -6.37 -13.92 -32.33
N ASP A 100 -5.71 -12.78 -32.36
CA ASP A 100 -5.13 -12.12 -31.20
C ASP A 100 -6.30 -11.84 -30.23
N GLY A 101 -6.80 -12.87 -29.58
CA GLY A 101 -7.90 -12.81 -28.65
C GLY A 101 -7.33 -12.36 -27.31
N ALA A 102 -7.33 -11.03 -27.07
CA ALA A 102 -7.25 -10.56 -25.70
C ALA A 102 -8.32 -11.31 -24.89
N GLN A 103 -7.91 -11.98 -23.78
CA GLN A 103 -8.85 -12.69 -22.91
C GLN A 103 -9.86 -11.69 -22.33
N THR A 104 -11.11 -12.10 -22.27
CA THR A 104 -12.15 -11.30 -21.61
C THR A 104 -11.93 -11.26 -20.11
N ASP A 105 -12.53 -10.30 -19.43
CA ASP A 105 -12.46 -10.17 -17.95
C ASP A 105 -12.98 -11.44 -17.28
N GLU A 106 -14.05 -12.07 -17.83
CA GLU A 106 -14.61 -13.32 -17.33
C GLU A 106 -13.62 -14.48 -17.49
N GLU A 107 -12.90 -14.56 -18.62
CA GLU A 107 -11.89 -15.59 -18.87
C GLU A 107 -10.69 -15.43 -17.94
N LYS A 108 -10.21 -14.20 -17.74
CA LYS A 108 -9.13 -13.90 -16.77
C LYS A 108 -9.54 -14.30 -15.36
N LEU A 109 -10.74 -13.90 -14.92
CA LEU A 109 -11.23 -14.23 -13.58
C LEU A 109 -11.36 -15.75 -13.38
N ALA A 110 -11.93 -16.46 -14.35
CA ALA A 110 -12.05 -17.93 -14.31
C ALA A 110 -10.68 -18.60 -14.25
N TYR A 111 -9.70 -18.11 -15.01
CA TYR A 111 -8.33 -18.59 -14.97
C TYR A 111 -7.68 -18.37 -13.61
N ILE A 112 -7.76 -17.17 -13.03
CA ILE A 112 -7.25 -16.85 -11.70
C ILE A 112 -7.83 -17.81 -10.65
N GLN A 113 -9.13 -18.09 -10.69
CA GLN A 113 -9.80 -18.95 -9.71
C GLN A 113 -9.43 -20.43 -9.87
N SER A 114 -9.16 -20.91 -11.09
CA SER A 114 -8.76 -22.27 -11.35
C SER A 114 -7.30 -22.58 -11.01
N GLU A 115 -6.40 -21.61 -11.16
CA GLU A 115 -4.95 -21.79 -11.02
C GLU A 115 -4.45 -21.49 -9.59
N THR A 116 -4.95 -22.25 -8.61
CA THR A 116 -4.68 -22.00 -7.17
C THR A 116 -3.20 -22.10 -6.77
N THR A 117 -2.37 -22.74 -7.58
CA THR A 117 -0.93 -22.83 -7.38
C THR A 117 -0.17 -21.59 -7.85
N LYS A 118 -0.73 -20.86 -8.82
CA LYS A 118 -0.14 -19.65 -9.38
C LYS A 118 -0.60 -18.38 -8.64
N TYR A 119 -1.85 -18.42 -8.15
CA TYR A 119 -2.46 -17.27 -7.49
C TYR A 119 -2.71 -17.57 -6.01
N PRO A 120 -1.97 -16.93 -5.09
CA PRO A 120 -2.25 -17.00 -3.65
C PRO A 120 -3.72 -16.69 -3.31
N GLN A 121 -4.24 -17.27 -2.25
CA GLN A 121 -5.64 -17.07 -1.84
C GLN A 121 -5.98 -15.59 -1.67
N ALA A 122 -5.11 -14.81 -1.03
CA ALA A 122 -5.33 -13.39 -0.82
C ALA A 122 -5.55 -12.59 -2.13
N LEU A 123 -4.84 -12.95 -3.23
CA LEU A 123 -5.05 -12.30 -4.53
C LEU A 123 -6.35 -12.73 -5.19
N ARG A 124 -6.74 -14.01 -5.06
CA ARG A 124 -8.01 -14.50 -5.57
C ARG A 124 -9.20 -13.86 -4.85
N GLU A 125 -9.08 -13.63 -3.55
CA GLU A 125 -10.06 -12.89 -2.75
C GLU A 125 -10.07 -11.39 -3.09
N LEU A 126 -8.88 -10.80 -3.33
CA LEU A 126 -8.76 -9.39 -3.73
C LEU A 126 -9.59 -9.09 -4.98
N VAL A 127 -9.40 -9.87 -6.06
CA VAL A 127 -10.13 -9.62 -7.31
C VAL A 127 -11.63 -9.88 -7.18
N GLN A 128 -12.06 -10.77 -6.30
CA GLN A 128 -13.48 -10.99 -6.03
C GLN A 128 -14.12 -9.79 -5.31
N LYS A 129 -13.40 -9.21 -4.33
CA LYS A 129 -13.86 -8.05 -3.56
C LYS A 129 -13.72 -6.74 -4.33
N ASN A 130 -12.68 -6.62 -5.13
CA ASN A 130 -12.40 -5.45 -5.95
C ASN A 130 -12.07 -5.84 -7.41
N PRO A 131 -13.07 -5.91 -8.30
CA PRO A 131 -12.84 -6.23 -9.71
C PRO A 131 -11.91 -5.27 -10.45
N GLU A 132 -11.68 -4.05 -9.93
CA GLU A 132 -10.74 -3.10 -10.51
C GLU A 132 -9.29 -3.60 -10.48
N THR A 133 -8.98 -4.63 -9.67
CA THR A 133 -7.66 -5.25 -9.54
C THR A 133 -7.42 -6.44 -10.48
N LEU A 134 -8.31 -6.66 -11.45
CA LEU A 134 -8.29 -7.88 -12.27
C LEU A 134 -6.95 -8.07 -13.00
N ASP A 135 -6.49 -7.05 -13.70
CA ASP A 135 -5.24 -7.12 -14.46
C ASP A 135 -4.03 -7.29 -13.52
N PHE A 136 -3.96 -6.51 -12.44
CA PHE A 136 -2.93 -6.65 -11.42
C PHE A 136 -2.86 -8.08 -10.87
N VAL A 137 -4.00 -8.73 -10.59
CA VAL A 137 -3.98 -10.11 -10.11
C VAL A 137 -3.63 -11.08 -11.23
N TYR A 138 -4.16 -10.87 -12.44
CA TYR A 138 -3.90 -11.75 -13.57
C TYR A 138 -2.42 -11.80 -13.94
N ASP A 139 -1.73 -10.65 -13.91
CA ASP A 139 -0.32 -10.50 -14.28
C ASP A 139 0.66 -10.88 -13.15
N TYR A 140 0.15 -11.15 -11.93
CA TYR A 140 0.96 -11.50 -10.77
C TYR A 140 2.01 -12.59 -11.03
N PRO A 141 1.74 -13.73 -11.72
CA PRO A 141 2.74 -14.79 -11.86
C PRO A 141 4.00 -14.38 -12.64
N ILE A 142 3.88 -13.35 -13.48
CA ILE A 142 4.99 -12.81 -14.28
C ILE A 142 5.55 -11.57 -13.60
N ASN A 143 4.70 -10.56 -13.38
CA ASN A 143 5.13 -9.23 -12.98
C ASN A 143 5.61 -9.15 -11.52
N SER A 144 5.18 -10.08 -10.65
CA SER A 144 5.71 -10.17 -9.27
C SER A 144 7.20 -10.54 -9.20
N THR A 145 7.79 -11.05 -10.29
CA THR A 145 9.22 -11.35 -10.39
C THR A 145 10.06 -10.17 -10.87
N LEU A 146 9.42 -9.11 -11.33
CA LEU A 146 10.07 -7.93 -11.88
C LEU A 146 10.33 -6.89 -10.79
N THR A 147 11.36 -6.07 -11.02
CA THR A 147 11.64 -4.89 -10.19
C THR A 147 11.68 -3.68 -11.12
N PRO A 148 10.51 -3.13 -11.47
CA PRO A 148 10.45 -1.99 -12.36
C PRO A 148 11.07 -0.75 -11.71
N GLU A 149 11.64 0.12 -12.53
CA GLU A 149 12.06 1.47 -12.12
C GLU A 149 10.81 2.30 -11.81
N ILE A 150 10.85 3.07 -10.72
CA ILE A 150 9.77 3.95 -10.31
C ILE A 150 10.23 5.39 -10.56
N ASP A 151 9.53 6.07 -11.46
CA ASP A 151 9.66 7.50 -11.67
C ASP A 151 8.30 8.16 -11.40
N LEU A 152 8.25 9.01 -10.37
CA LEU A 152 7.08 9.80 -9.97
C LEU A 152 7.32 11.31 -10.13
N SER A 153 8.28 11.69 -10.98
CA SER A 153 8.61 13.10 -11.21
C SER A 153 7.44 13.90 -11.78
N ALA A 154 6.62 13.27 -12.63
CA ALA A 154 5.44 13.90 -13.20
C ALA A 154 4.34 14.09 -12.16
N GLU A 155 4.09 13.06 -11.32
CA GLU A 155 3.12 13.11 -10.23
C GLU A 155 3.53 14.16 -9.18
N ALA A 156 4.82 14.23 -8.82
CA ALA A 156 5.35 15.20 -7.87
C ALA A 156 5.27 16.66 -8.39
N ALA A 157 5.34 16.87 -9.71
CA ALA A 157 5.25 18.17 -10.35
C ALA A 157 3.82 18.60 -10.70
N GLY A 158 2.82 17.73 -10.54
CA GLY A 158 1.47 17.91 -11.08
C GLY A 158 0.61 18.99 -10.43
N GLY A 159 1.03 19.57 -9.31
CA GLY A 159 0.31 20.66 -8.63
C GLY A 159 -1.03 20.25 -7.96
N THR A 160 -1.37 18.97 -7.98
CA THR A 160 -2.53 18.38 -7.29
C THR A 160 -2.10 17.09 -6.61
N VAL A 161 -2.87 16.64 -5.61
CA VAL A 161 -2.62 15.34 -4.99
C VAL A 161 -2.80 14.25 -6.04
N PRO A 162 -1.75 13.49 -6.39
CA PRO A 162 -1.86 12.44 -7.41
C PRO A 162 -2.69 11.27 -6.86
N LEU A 163 -3.48 10.62 -7.69
CA LEU A 163 -4.09 9.34 -7.35
C LEU A 163 -3.06 8.23 -7.61
N LEU A 164 -2.53 7.65 -6.55
CA LEU A 164 -1.72 6.43 -6.64
C LEU A 164 -2.54 5.24 -6.17
N LEU A 165 -2.45 4.13 -6.92
CA LEU A 165 -3.15 2.90 -6.56
C LEU A 165 -2.19 1.97 -5.80
N GLN A 166 -2.62 1.40 -4.67
CA GLN A 166 -1.81 0.46 -3.92
C GLN A 166 -1.45 -0.79 -4.73
N TRP A 167 -2.28 -1.12 -5.70
CA TRP A 167 -2.10 -2.24 -6.61
C TRP A 167 -1.49 -1.84 -7.97
N ASP A 168 -0.87 -0.67 -8.10
CA ASP A 168 -0.03 -0.34 -9.27
C ASP A 168 1.17 -1.30 -9.32
N GLU A 169 1.42 -1.89 -10.49
CA GLU A 169 2.44 -2.93 -10.68
C GLU A 169 3.87 -2.47 -10.38
N ARG A 170 4.13 -1.18 -10.40
CA ARG A 170 5.44 -0.61 -10.06
C ARG A 170 5.85 -0.92 -8.61
N TRP A 171 4.90 -1.08 -7.70
CA TRP A 171 5.15 -1.37 -6.27
C TRP A 171 4.22 -2.41 -5.66
N GLY A 172 3.03 -2.65 -6.24
CA GLY A 172 1.96 -3.45 -5.66
C GLY A 172 2.35 -4.89 -5.32
N TYR A 173 3.30 -5.47 -6.06
CA TYR A 173 3.81 -6.82 -5.79
C TYR A 173 4.90 -6.87 -4.72
N ARG A 174 5.40 -5.73 -4.22
CA ARG A 174 6.38 -5.71 -3.14
C ARG A 174 5.73 -6.10 -1.81
N SER A 175 6.51 -6.77 -0.95
CA SER A 175 6.03 -7.20 0.37
C SER A 175 5.78 -6.01 1.30
N TYR A 176 4.69 -6.08 2.05
CA TYR A 176 4.40 -5.19 3.17
C TYR A 176 3.72 -6.00 4.28
N GLY A 177 4.44 -6.19 5.38
CA GLY A 177 4.06 -7.12 6.43
C GLY A 177 4.02 -8.57 5.94
N SER A 178 2.96 -9.27 6.26
CA SER A 178 2.70 -10.64 5.79
C SER A 178 2.08 -10.70 4.39
N GLY A 179 1.86 -9.54 3.75
CA GLY A 179 1.19 -9.46 2.46
C GLY A 179 1.98 -8.68 1.40
N LEU A 180 1.25 -8.19 0.41
CA LEU A 180 1.75 -7.32 -0.65
C LEU A 180 1.17 -5.91 -0.50
N ILE A 181 1.92 -4.89 -0.93
CA ILE A 181 1.41 -3.51 -0.95
C ILE A 181 0.06 -3.44 -1.66
N GLY A 182 -0.14 -4.24 -2.71
CA GLY A 182 -1.37 -4.28 -3.50
C GLY A 182 -2.66 -4.53 -2.71
N TYR A 183 -2.59 -5.12 -1.50
CA TYR A 183 -3.77 -5.34 -0.67
C TYR A 183 -3.60 -4.98 0.82
N THR A 184 -2.36 -4.68 1.29
CA THR A 184 -2.12 -4.23 2.67
C THR A 184 -1.58 -2.80 2.74
N GLY A 185 -1.27 -2.18 1.60
CA GLY A 185 -0.49 -0.94 1.51
C GLY A 185 -1.29 0.35 1.42
N CYS A 186 -2.57 0.38 1.79
CA CYS A 186 -3.37 1.61 1.72
C CYS A 186 -2.77 2.79 2.50
N GLY A 187 -2.27 2.55 3.73
CA GLY A 187 -1.63 3.58 4.54
C GLY A 187 -0.38 4.18 3.91
N PRO A 188 0.65 3.38 3.56
CA PRO A 188 1.82 3.85 2.85
C PRO A 188 1.51 4.58 1.54
N THR A 189 0.53 4.08 0.77
CA THR A 189 0.13 4.72 -0.50
C THR A 189 -0.53 6.08 -0.26
N CYS A 190 -1.40 6.21 0.74
CA CYS A 190 -1.97 7.50 1.12
C CYS A 190 -0.88 8.50 1.55
N LEU A 191 0.06 8.07 2.40
CA LEU A 191 1.15 8.95 2.83
C LEU A 191 2.06 9.34 1.68
N SER A 192 2.32 8.44 0.73
CA SER A 192 3.06 8.72 -0.50
C SER A 192 2.40 9.82 -1.33
N MET A 193 1.08 9.73 -1.59
CA MET A 193 0.32 10.76 -2.31
C MET A 193 0.47 12.14 -1.67
N VAL A 194 0.36 12.21 -0.34
CA VAL A 194 0.48 13.46 0.41
C VAL A 194 1.91 14.00 0.39
N ALA A 195 2.92 13.12 0.54
CA ALA A 195 4.33 13.51 0.52
C ALA A 195 4.74 14.05 -0.85
N LEU A 196 4.38 13.37 -1.93
CA LEU A 196 4.64 13.82 -3.30
C LEU A 196 4.07 15.22 -3.54
N TYR A 197 2.80 15.43 -3.19
CA TYR A 197 2.14 16.71 -3.41
C TYR A 197 2.73 17.85 -2.58
N LEU A 198 2.93 17.65 -1.28
CA LEU A 198 3.36 18.73 -0.38
C LEU A 198 4.85 19.03 -0.45
N THR A 199 5.68 18.03 -0.76
CA THR A 199 7.15 18.21 -0.75
C THR A 199 7.75 18.32 -2.14
N GLY A 200 7.12 17.70 -3.16
CA GLY A 200 7.67 17.56 -4.51
C GLY A 200 8.78 16.49 -4.60
N ASP A 201 8.96 15.63 -3.59
CA ASP A 201 10.00 14.61 -3.58
C ASP A 201 9.50 13.32 -4.27
N ALA A 202 9.93 13.12 -5.50
CA ALA A 202 9.59 11.95 -6.32
C ALA A 202 10.07 10.60 -5.74
N ASN A 203 10.95 10.61 -4.72
CA ASN A 203 11.43 9.39 -4.06
C ASN A 203 10.44 8.88 -2.99
N CYS A 204 9.38 9.62 -2.70
CA CYS A 204 8.34 9.21 -1.76
C CYS A 204 7.33 8.24 -2.40
N ASP A 205 7.79 7.22 -3.15
CA ASP A 205 6.92 6.21 -3.74
C ASP A 205 6.31 5.28 -2.68
N PRO A 206 5.16 4.61 -2.95
CA PRO A 206 4.51 3.71 -2.00
C PRO A 206 5.39 2.56 -1.50
N GLY A 207 6.32 2.07 -2.33
CA GLY A 207 7.28 1.03 -1.93
C GLY A 207 8.29 1.53 -0.90
N THR A 208 8.82 2.75 -1.11
CA THR A 208 9.73 3.42 -0.16
C THR A 208 9.03 3.70 1.17
N VAL A 209 7.80 4.22 1.13
CA VAL A 209 7.02 4.49 2.35
C VAL A 209 6.66 3.20 3.10
N ALA A 210 6.26 2.15 2.39
CA ALA A 210 5.95 0.84 2.98
C ALA A 210 7.19 0.21 3.64
N GLN A 211 8.34 0.28 2.96
CA GLN A 211 9.62 -0.22 3.52
C GLN A 211 9.99 0.52 4.82
N TYR A 212 9.91 1.84 4.82
CA TYR A 212 10.14 2.63 6.02
C TYR A 212 9.15 2.26 7.15
N ALA A 213 7.86 2.20 6.83
CA ALA A 213 6.82 1.86 7.81
C ALA A 213 7.09 0.49 8.46
N GLN A 214 7.45 -0.50 7.68
CA GLN A 214 7.80 -1.83 8.20
C GLN A 214 9.06 -1.81 9.06
N GLN A 215 10.12 -1.12 8.62
CA GLN A 215 11.37 -1.02 9.37
C GLN A 215 11.22 -0.30 10.73
N GLN A 216 10.30 0.67 10.80
CA GLN A 216 10.04 1.42 12.03
C GLN A 216 8.96 0.79 12.93
N GLY A 217 8.38 -0.35 12.52
CA GLY A 217 7.36 -1.04 13.30
C GLY A 217 5.96 -0.43 13.17
N TYR A 218 5.69 0.34 12.12
CA TYR A 218 4.36 0.88 11.82
C TYR A 218 3.45 -0.09 11.06
N TYR A 219 3.90 -1.30 10.80
CA TYR A 219 3.04 -2.39 10.36
C TYR A 219 2.64 -3.25 11.56
N VAL A 220 1.35 -3.51 11.72
CA VAL A 220 0.80 -4.36 12.77
C VAL A 220 0.13 -5.56 12.10
N GLU A 221 0.57 -6.75 12.47
CA GLU A 221 0.02 -8.00 11.92
C GLU A 221 -1.47 -8.10 12.18
N GLY A 222 -2.24 -8.43 11.13
CA GLY A 222 -3.71 -8.51 11.19
C GLY A 222 -4.45 -7.16 11.18
N SER A 223 -3.76 -6.04 11.47
CA SER A 223 -4.37 -4.68 11.51
C SER A 223 -3.87 -3.76 10.40
N GLY A 224 -2.76 -4.11 9.73
CA GLY A 224 -2.16 -3.28 8.67
C GLY A 224 -1.31 -2.13 9.21
N THR A 225 -1.50 -0.93 8.68
CA THR A 225 -0.69 0.25 9.03
C THR A 225 -1.17 0.91 10.31
N ALA A 226 -0.27 1.05 11.29
CA ALA A 226 -0.54 1.76 12.54
C ALA A 226 -0.76 3.27 12.33
N TRP A 227 -1.57 3.88 13.17
CA TRP A 227 -1.87 5.31 13.13
C TRP A 227 -0.63 6.19 13.37
N GLU A 228 0.36 5.65 14.08
CA GLU A 228 1.63 6.32 14.37
C GLU A 228 2.42 6.66 13.10
N LEU A 229 2.22 5.94 11.99
CA LEU A 229 2.80 6.33 10.70
C LEU A 229 2.28 7.71 10.26
N MET A 230 0.98 7.98 10.48
CA MET A 230 0.36 9.26 10.13
C MET A 230 0.70 10.34 11.16
N ALA A 231 0.71 9.99 12.46
CA ALA A 231 0.90 10.95 13.55
C ALA A 231 2.36 11.41 13.70
N THR A 232 3.32 10.52 13.54
CA THR A 232 4.75 10.80 13.80
C THR A 232 5.67 10.35 12.69
N GLY A 233 5.41 9.18 12.07
CA GLY A 233 6.25 8.62 11.01
C GLY A 233 6.32 9.50 9.76
N CYS A 234 5.29 10.29 9.49
CA CYS A 234 5.24 11.21 8.37
C CYS A 234 6.37 12.26 8.36
N THR A 235 6.96 12.53 9.52
CA THR A 235 8.08 13.50 9.63
C THR A 235 9.31 13.07 8.85
N HIS A 236 9.52 11.77 8.67
CA HIS A 236 10.60 11.23 7.83
C HIS A 236 10.50 11.70 6.37
N PHE A 237 9.30 11.95 5.89
CA PHE A 237 9.01 12.39 4.52
C PHE A 237 8.80 13.91 4.41
N GLY A 238 9.33 14.68 5.37
CA GLY A 238 9.25 16.14 5.34
C GLY A 238 7.85 16.71 5.61
N LEU A 239 7.00 15.95 6.29
CA LEU A 239 5.64 16.32 6.63
C LEU A 239 5.46 16.56 8.11
N LYS A 240 4.45 17.36 8.46
CA LYS A 240 3.86 17.42 9.79
C LYS A 240 2.38 17.10 9.68
N SER A 241 1.83 16.50 10.72
CA SER A 241 0.42 16.20 10.83
C SER A 241 -0.14 16.61 12.18
N GLU A 242 -1.42 16.90 12.21
CA GLU A 242 -2.20 17.11 13.43
C GLU A 242 -3.52 16.36 13.32
N GLU A 243 -3.95 15.73 14.41
CA GLU A 243 -5.30 15.18 14.47
C GLU A 243 -6.30 16.32 14.57
N ILE A 244 -7.36 16.25 13.75
CA ILE A 244 -8.44 17.24 13.75
C ILE A 244 -9.77 16.57 14.07
N GLY A 245 -10.74 17.39 14.53
CA GLY A 245 -12.08 16.90 14.82
C GLY A 245 -12.80 16.40 13.58
N LEU A 246 -13.68 15.44 13.78
CA LEU A 246 -14.57 14.93 12.73
C LEU A 246 -15.79 15.87 12.64
N ASP A 247 -15.60 17.00 11.98
CA ASP A 247 -16.66 17.96 11.62
C ASP A 247 -16.40 18.53 10.23
N GLU A 248 -17.48 18.74 9.49
CA GLU A 248 -17.40 19.15 8.07
C GLU A 248 -16.69 20.47 7.88
N ASN A 249 -17.01 21.47 8.71
CA ASN A 249 -16.46 22.81 8.58
C ASN A 249 -14.97 22.86 8.90
N GLY A 250 -14.52 22.15 9.95
CA GLY A 250 -13.11 22.05 10.33
C GLY A 250 -12.29 21.34 9.27
N MET A 251 -12.81 20.24 8.71
CA MET A 251 -12.16 19.50 7.63
C MET A 251 -12.08 20.34 6.33
N ALA A 252 -13.19 21.03 5.97
CA ALA A 252 -13.23 21.90 4.81
C ALA A 252 -12.27 23.11 4.97
N ALA A 253 -12.21 23.71 6.15
CA ALA A 253 -11.29 24.80 6.45
C ALA A 253 -9.83 24.36 6.32
N ALA A 254 -9.47 23.19 6.86
CA ALA A 254 -8.12 22.64 6.75
C ALA A 254 -7.69 22.43 5.28
N LEU A 255 -8.59 21.90 4.44
CA LEU A 255 -8.35 21.76 3.00
C LEU A 255 -8.20 23.12 2.29
N SER A 256 -9.04 24.10 2.66
CA SER A 256 -8.98 25.47 2.12
C SER A 256 -7.68 26.19 2.51
N ASP A 257 -7.11 25.86 3.66
CA ASP A 257 -5.79 26.35 4.12
C ASP A 257 -4.60 25.64 3.43
N GLY A 258 -4.87 24.81 2.42
CA GLY A 258 -3.85 24.10 1.64
C GLY A 258 -3.29 22.83 2.32
N LYS A 259 -3.90 22.36 3.40
CA LYS A 259 -3.59 21.07 3.99
C LYS A 259 -4.24 19.95 3.20
N VAL A 260 -3.74 18.73 3.37
CA VAL A 260 -4.31 17.49 2.80
C VAL A 260 -4.70 16.59 3.96
N LEU A 261 -5.85 15.93 3.86
CA LEU A 261 -6.33 15.08 4.96
C LEU A 261 -6.14 13.61 4.61
N ILE A 262 -5.64 12.81 5.57
CA ILE A 262 -5.74 11.35 5.52
C ILE A 262 -6.77 10.93 6.56
N CYS A 263 -7.71 10.08 6.14
CA CYS A 263 -8.72 9.50 7.01
C CYS A 263 -8.47 8.00 7.19
N SER A 264 -8.49 7.53 8.44
CA SER A 264 -8.66 6.12 8.75
C SER A 264 -10.14 5.77 8.69
N MET A 265 -10.48 4.74 7.91
CA MET A 265 -11.85 4.31 7.66
C MET A 265 -12.13 2.99 8.39
N GLY A 266 -13.30 2.87 8.97
CA GLY A 266 -13.87 1.61 9.42
C GLY A 266 -14.83 1.03 8.38
N PRO A 267 -15.54 -0.07 8.71
CA PRO A 267 -16.49 -0.73 7.82
C PRO A 267 -17.48 0.20 7.17
N GLY A 268 -17.73 0.00 5.86
CA GLY A 268 -18.64 0.80 5.06
C GLY A 268 -18.34 0.74 3.56
N ASP A 269 -18.45 1.86 2.86
CA ASP A 269 -18.30 1.94 1.40
C ASP A 269 -16.88 1.62 0.90
N PHE A 270 -15.88 1.74 1.77
CA PHE A 270 -14.46 1.63 1.39
C PHE A 270 -13.84 0.29 1.77
N THR A 271 -14.38 -0.36 2.78
CA THR A 271 -13.78 -1.56 3.38
C THR A 271 -14.77 -2.28 4.28
N ASP A 272 -14.57 -3.58 4.47
CA ASP A 272 -15.25 -4.37 5.51
C ASP A 272 -14.52 -4.35 6.87
N GLY A 273 -13.24 -3.92 6.86
CA GLY A 273 -12.36 -3.82 8.04
C GLY A 273 -11.81 -2.42 8.25
N GLY A 274 -10.52 -2.24 7.99
CA GLY A 274 -9.80 -0.96 8.04
C GLY A 274 -9.30 -0.52 6.67
N HIS A 275 -9.24 0.79 6.44
CA HIS A 275 -8.71 1.37 5.20
C HIS A 275 -8.20 2.79 5.45
N TYR A 276 -7.42 3.33 4.50
CA TYR A 276 -7.03 4.74 4.49
C TYR A 276 -7.41 5.37 3.16
N ILE A 277 -7.91 6.60 3.21
CA ILE A 277 -8.17 7.43 2.02
C ILE A 277 -7.61 8.84 2.24
N VAL A 278 -7.36 9.55 1.15
CA VAL A 278 -6.93 10.97 1.18
C VAL A 278 -8.10 11.84 0.76
N LEU A 279 -8.41 12.89 1.53
CA LEU A 279 -9.32 13.94 1.09
C LEU A 279 -8.49 15.10 0.54
N THR A 280 -8.83 15.54 -0.68
CA THR A 280 -8.02 16.46 -1.47
C THR A 280 -8.69 17.82 -1.72
N GLY A 281 -9.98 17.94 -1.44
CA GLY A 281 -10.73 19.16 -1.63
C GLY A 281 -12.15 19.06 -1.07
N HIS A 282 -12.83 20.21 -0.97
CA HIS A 282 -14.22 20.32 -0.55
C HIS A 282 -14.97 21.33 -1.41
N SER A 283 -16.23 21.05 -1.69
CA SER A 283 -17.17 21.92 -2.39
C SER A 283 -18.58 21.74 -1.82
N ASP A 284 -19.56 22.50 -2.33
CA ASP A 284 -20.97 22.33 -1.96
C ASP A 284 -21.51 20.92 -2.23
N ALA A 285 -20.89 20.15 -3.14
CA ALA A 285 -21.25 18.76 -3.43
C ALA A 285 -20.62 17.76 -2.45
N GLY A 286 -19.64 18.18 -1.61
CA GLY A 286 -18.91 17.37 -0.64
C GLY A 286 -17.41 17.30 -0.92
N PHE A 287 -16.77 16.24 -0.43
CA PHE A 287 -15.33 16.03 -0.47
C PHE A 287 -14.88 15.29 -1.74
N SER A 288 -13.81 15.77 -2.35
CA SER A 288 -13.03 15.03 -3.34
C SER A 288 -12.02 14.13 -2.62
N ILE A 289 -11.83 12.92 -3.12
CA ILE A 289 -10.95 11.95 -2.48
C ILE A 289 -9.96 11.32 -3.47
N CYS A 290 -8.85 10.79 -2.94
CA CYS A 290 -8.02 9.77 -3.57
C CYS A 290 -8.08 8.52 -2.71
N ASP A 291 -8.70 7.47 -3.25
CA ASP A 291 -8.76 6.14 -2.65
C ASP A 291 -7.70 5.25 -3.30
N PRO A 292 -6.66 4.80 -2.56
CA PRO A 292 -5.58 3.99 -3.14
C PRO A 292 -6.05 2.62 -3.65
N ASN A 293 -7.29 2.23 -3.36
CA ASN A 293 -7.84 0.94 -3.79
C ASN A 293 -8.90 1.07 -4.90
N SER A 294 -9.32 2.28 -5.31
CA SER A 294 -10.39 2.39 -6.31
C SER A 294 -10.38 3.72 -7.07
N PRO A 295 -10.04 3.71 -8.36
CA PRO A 295 -10.29 4.82 -9.27
C PRO A 295 -11.77 5.23 -9.34
N LYS A 296 -12.69 4.26 -9.31
CA LYS A 296 -14.13 4.54 -9.36
C LYS A 296 -14.63 5.31 -8.16
N ARG A 297 -14.15 4.98 -6.94
CA ARG A 297 -14.47 5.74 -5.73
C ARG A 297 -13.81 7.11 -5.75
N SER A 298 -12.59 7.21 -6.25
CA SER A 298 -11.86 8.47 -6.38
C SER A 298 -12.50 9.44 -7.38
N ALA A 299 -13.21 8.94 -8.38
CA ALA A 299 -13.92 9.77 -9.36
C ALA A 299 -15.25 10.36 -8.83
N GLN A 300 -15.65 10.01 -7.60
CA GLN A 300 -16.90 10.48 -7.00
C GLN A 300 -16.65 11.56 -5.97
N THR A 301 -17.66 12.40 -5.75
CA THR A 301 -17.72 13.33 -4.62
C THR A 301 -18.50 12.68 -3.49
N TRP A 302 -18.02 12.85 -2.26
CA TRP A 302 -18.54 12.19 -1.06
C TRP A 302 -19.09 13.21 -0.07
N THR A 303 -20.38 13.16 0.25
CA THR A 303 -20.95 14.03 1.28
C THR A 303 -20.43 13.69 2.66
N PHE A 304 -20.33 14.69 3.53
CA PHE A 304 -19.91 14.48 4.92
C PHE A 304 -20.81 13.48 5.64
N ASP A 305 -22.13 13.57 5.43
CA ASP A 305 -23.10 12.65 6.03
C ASP A 305 -22.84 11.18 5.70
N ARG A 306 -22.32 10.88 4.48
CA ARG A 306 -21.95 9.53 4.09
C ARG A 306 -20.61 9.10 4.68
N LEU A 307 -19.66 10.03 4.81
CA LEU A 307 -18.31 9.75 5.33
C LEU A 307 -18.25 9.61 6.85
N LYS A 308 -18.96 10.48 7.58
CA LYS A 308 -18.80 10.66 9.04
C LYS A 308 -18.94 9.40 9.88
N ASN A 309 -19.81 8.46 9.46
CA ASN A 309 -20.04 7.22 10.20
C ASN A 309 -18.97 6.16 9.94
N GLN A 310 -18.16 6.35 8.90
CA GLN A 310 -17.12 5.42 8.47
C GLN A 310 -15.73 5.90 8.89
N ILE A 311 -15.53 7.20 9.08
CA ILE A 311 -14.25 7.77 9.51
C ILE A 311 -14.02 7.45 10.99
N ARG A 312 -12.82 6.95 11.32
CA ARG A 312 -12.35 6.64 12.66
C ARG A 312 -11.38 7.69 13.19
N ASN A 313 -10.55 8.25 12.32
CA ASN A 313 -9.64 9.34 12.65
C ASN A 313 -9.29 10.17 11.42
N VAL A 314 -8.91 11.43 11.63
CA VAL A 314 -8.51 12.39 10.58
C VAL A 314 -7.22 13.08 10.98
N TRP A 315 -6.24 13.05 10.09
CA TRP A 315 -5.00 13.82 10.20
C TRP A 315 -4.92 14.85 9.09
N ALA A 316 -4.64 16.11 9.45
CA ALA A 316 -4.37 17.19 8.52
C ALA A 316 -2.86 17.38 8.34
N PHE A 317 -2.39 17.28 7.11
CA PHE A 317 -0.96 17.30 6.75
C PHE A 317 -0.58 18.63 6.12
N HIS A 318 0.64 19.08 6.44
CA HIS A 318 1.32 20.19 5.78
C HIS A 318 2.82 19.91 5.67
N LYS A 319 3.53 20.64 4.83
CA LYS A 319 5.00 20.55 4.72
C LYS A 319 5.65 20.99 6.05
N ALA A 320 6.71 20.29 6.48
CA ALA A 320 7.43 20.54 7.73
C ALA A 320 8.19 21.87 7.72
#